data_efccab4507dff01c6dd86df92d0f6de6
#
_entry.id   efccab4507dff01c6dd86df92d0f6de6
#
_cell.length_a   1.000
_cell.length_b   1.000
_cell.length_c   1.000
_cell.angle_alpha   90.00
_cell.angle_beta   90.00
_cell.angle_gamma   90.00
#
_symmetry.space_group_name_H-M   'P 1'
#
loop_
_entity.id
_entity.type
_entity.pdbx_description
1 polymer ?
#
loop_
_entity_poly.entity_id
_entity_poly.type
_entity_poly.pdbx_seq_one_letter_code
_entity_poly.pdbx_strand_id
1 'polypeptide(L)'
;GVSGRSHAAFNVEGIDPANYREAMQQGGTGGVERMISEIEEMNTFNSVFVDCTASEEVAAQYGRLLRHNVNIVAANKIAASSDYDNYKMLKQTARERGVKFLFETNVGAGLPIISTISDLRGSGDRVLKIEAVLSGTLNYVFNALSADIPLSRAVHLAQENGYSEPDPRIDLSGMDVIRKLVILSR
;
A
#
# COMPACT_ATOMS: atom_id res chain seq x y z
N GLY A 1 -16.91 -5.20 -6.81
CA GLY A 1 -16.08 -5.68 -7.92
C GLY A 1 -14.68 -6.06 -7.48
N VAL A 2 -14.02 -6.85 -8.29
CA VAL A 2 -12.62 -7.27 -8.12
C VAL A 2 -11.91 -7.13 -9.46
N SER A 3 -10.71 -6.53 -9.48
CA SER A 3 -9.93 -6.35 -10.70
C SER A 3 -8.46 -6.69 -10.47
N GLY A 4 -7.88 -7.42 -11.41
CA GLY A 4 -6.46 -7.67 -11.54
C GLY A 4 -5.93 -7.10 -12.85
N ARG A 5 -4.68 -7.45 -13.20
CA ARG A 5 -4.05 -6.95 -14.43
C ARG A 5 -4.79 -7.37 -15.69
N SER A 6 -5.22 -8.63 -15.78
CA SER A 6 -5.77 -9.24 -17.00
C SER A 6 -7.27 -9.56 -16.91
N HIS A 7 -7.81 -9.72 -15.72
CA HIS A 7 -9.21 -10.11 -15.52
C HIS A 7 -9.88 -9.24 -14.46
N ALA A 8 -11.18 -9.02 -14.62
CA ALA A 8 -11.99 -8.29 -13.65
C ALA A 8 -13.42 -8.81 -13.62
N ALA A 9 -14.09 -8.68 -12.50
CA ALA A 9 -15.51 -8.95 -12.32
C ALA A 9 -16.18 -7.81 -11.56
N PHE A 10 -17.31 -7.36 -12.04
CA PHE A 10 -18.15 -6.33 -11.42
C PHE A 10 -19.58 -6.84 -11.33
N ASN A 11 -20.21 -6.64 -10.19
CA ASN A 11 -21.61 -7.01 -9.98
C ASN A 11 -22.20 -6.12 -8.87
N VAL A 12 -23.28 -5.42 -9.18
CA VAL A 12 -23.98 -4.53 -8.22
C VAL A 12 -24.62 -5.30 -7.07
N GLU A 13 -25.02 -6.55 -7.32
CA GLU A 13 -25.58 -7.44 -6.29
C GLU A 13 -24.51 -8.08 -5.41
N GLY A 14 -23.23 -7.84 -5.71
CA GLY A 14 -22.09 -8.38 -4.99
C GLY A 14 -21.44 -9.57 -5.69
N ILE A 15 -20.23 -9.90 -5.22
CA ILE A 15 -19.46 -11.07 -5.63
C ILE A 15 -19.15 -11.86 -4.36
N ASP A 16 -19.46 -13.15 -4.37
CA ASP A 16 -19.11 -14.04 -3.26
C ASP A 16 -17.57 -14.10 -3.09
N PRO A 17 -17.04 -13.69 -1.94
CA PRO A 17 -15.60 -13.71 -1.68
C PRO A 17 -14.97 -15.10 -1.81
N ALA A 18 -15.72 -16.18 -1.57
CA ALA A 18 -15.22 -17.55 -1.72
C ALA A 18 -14.95 -17.92 -3.18
N ASN A 19 -15.71 -17.31 -4.12
CA ASN A 19 -15.71 -17.64 -5.55
C ASN A 19 -15.16 -16.49 -6.43
N TYR A 20 -14.51 -15.48 -5.84
CA TYR A 20 -14.07 -14.28 -6.58
C TYR A 20 -13.11 -14.59 -7.74
N ARG A 21 -12.30 -15.65 -7.65
CA ARG A 21 -11.34 -16.03 -8.71
C ARG A 21 -12.07 -16.54 -9.95
N GLU A 22 -13.09 -17.36 -9.76
CA GLU A 22 -13.92 -17.85 -10.85
C GLU A 22 -14.72 -16.70 -11.48
N ALA A 23 -15.32 -15.84 -10.66
CA ALA A 23 -15.99 -14.63 -11.12
C ALA A 23 -15.07 -13.73 -11.97
N MET A 24 -13.80 -13.55 -11.56
CA MET A 24 -12.82 -12.80 -12.34
C MET A 24 -12.52 -13.45 -13.70
N GLN A 25 -12.37 -14.78 -13.75
CA GLN A 25 -12.12 -15.51 -15.01
C GLN A 25 -13.29 -15.37 -16.00
N GLN A 26 -14.52 -15.35 -15.50
CA GLN A 26 -15.74 -15.20 -16.29
C GLN A 26 -16.07 -13.73 -16.62
N GLY A 27 -15.58 -12.78 -15.83
CA GLY A 27 -15.97 -11.38 -15.89
C GLY A 27 -15.32 -10.53 -16.99
N GLY A 28 -14.36 -11.06 -17.71
CA GLY A 28 -13.70 -10.41 -18.86
C GLY A 28 -12.42 -9.66 -18.52
N THR A 29 -12.00 -8.79 -19.42
CA THR A 29 -10.69 -8.10 -19.35
C THR A 29 -10.60 -7.18 -18.12
N GLY A 30 -9.51 -7.27 -17.38
CA GLY A 30 -9.15 -6.35 -16.30
C GLY A 30 -8.50 -5.08 -16.82
N GLY A 31 -7.94 -4.32 -15.88
CA GLY A 31 -7.19 -3.09 -16.16
C GLY A 31 -7.67 -1.91 -15.31
N VAL A 32 -6.80 -0.95 -15.18
CA VAL A 32 -7.02 0.18 -14.26
C VAL A 32 -8.15 1.07 -14.73
N GLU A 33 -8.14 1.47 -16.01
CA GLU A 33 -9.17 2.39 -16.54
C GLU A 33 -10.57 1.75 -16.49
N ARG A 34 -10.72 0.49 -16.89
CA ARG A 34 -11.99 -0.19 -16.76
C ARG A 34 -12.50 -0.23 -15.33
N MET A 35 -11.63 -0.56 -14.38
CA MET A 35 -11.99 -0.59 -12.97
C MET A 35 -12.48 0.78 -12.47
N ILE A 36 -11.81 1.84 -12.86
CA ILE A 36 -12.20 3.20 -12.47
C ILE A 36 -13.54 3.59 -13.10
N SER A 37 -13.71 3.34 -14.39
CA SER A 37 -14.98 3.62 -15.09
C SER A 37 -16.16 2.87 -14.47
N GLU A 38 -16.00 1.59 -14.15
CA GLU A 38 -17.03 0.80 -13.47
C GLU A 38 -17.41 1.36 -12.09
N ILE A 39 -16.42 1.84 -11.31
CA ILE A 39 -16.67 2.47 -10.01
C ILE A 39 -17.46 3.78 -10.19
N GLU A 40 -17.09 4.59 -11.17
CA GLU A 40 -17.76 5.86 -11.48
C GLU A 40 -19.19 5.64 -11.99
N GLU A 41 -19.40 4.66 -12.87
CA GLU A 41 -20.72 4.32 -13.41
C GLU A 41 -21.65 3.75 -12.34
N MET A 42 -21.14 2.88 -11.47
CA MET A 42 -21.92 2.35 -10.34
C MET A 42 -22.36 3.45 -9.37
N ASN A 43 -21.55 4.48 -9.18
CA ASN A 43 -21.79 5.63 -8.31
C ASN A 43 -22.45 5.27 -6.98
N THR A 44 -21.95 4.22 -6.34
CA THR A 44 -22.55 3.65 -5.13
C THR A 44 -22.13 4.47 -3.91
N PHE A 45 -23.07 4.77 -3.03
CA PHE A 45 -22.81 5.44 -1.77
C PHE A 45 -21.90 4.61 -0.85
N ASN A 46 -21.03 5.25 -0.07
CA ASN A 46 -20.04 4.58 0.80
C ASN A 46 -19.07 3.62 0.09
N SER A 47 -18.74 3.91 -1.15
CA SER A 47 -17.75 3.11 -1.87
C SER A 47 -16.38 3.13 -1.20
N VAL A 48 -15.73 1.96 -1.18
CA VAL A 48 -14.36 1.79 -0.70
C VAL A 48 -13.54 1.10 -1.76
N PHE A 49 -12.49 1.75 -2.20
CA PHE A 49 -11.48 1.18 -3.08
C PHE A 49 -10.33 0.61 -2.27
N VAL A 50 -10.06 -0.68 -2.42
CA VAL A 50 -8.96 -1.37 -1.72
C VAL A 50 -7.84 -1.66 -2.71
N ASP A 51 -6.66 -1.07 -2.50
CA ASP A 51 -5.49 -1.32 -3.33
C ASP A 51 -4.45 -2.21 -2.62
N CYS A 52 -4.34 -3.44 -3.11
CA CYS A 52 -3.35 -4.42 -2.66
C CYS A 52 -2.21 -4.60 -3.69
N THR A 53 -2.02 -3.64 -4.60
CA THR A 53 -0.99 -3.71 -5.64
C THR A 53 0.29 -2.96 -5.25
N ALA A 54 1.29 -3.02 -6.12
CA ALA A 54 2.47 -2.15 -6.12
C ALA A 54 2.52 -1.31 -7.42
N SER A 55 1.35 -1.06 -8.04
CA SER A 55 1.24 -0.38 -9.32
C SER A 55 1.22 1.14 -9.16
N GLU A 56 2.08 1.82 -9.89
CA GLU A 56 2.07 3.29 -10.00
C GLU A 56 0.81 3.78 -10.72
N GLU A 57 0.38 3.06 -11.74
CA GLU A 57 -0.81 3.37 -12.53
C GLU A 57 -2.08 3.37 -11.67
N VAL A 58 -2.22 2.38 -10.77
CA VAL A 58 -3.34 2.32 -9.80
C VAL A 58 -3.24 3.47 -8.81
N ALA A 59 -2.08 3.71 -8.23
CA ALA A 59 -1.88 4.78 -7.26
C ALA A 59 -2.15 6.18 -7.85
N ALA A 60 -1.89 6.38 -9.14
CA ALA A 60 -2.17 7.63 -9.85
C ALA A 60 -3.68 7.96 -9.93
N GLN A 61 -4.55 6.97 -9.79
CA GLN A 61 -6.00 7.17 -9.84
C GLN A 61 -6.62 7.63 -8.51
N TYR A 62 -5.88 7.63 -7.41
CA TYR A 62 -6.45 7.97 -6.10
C TYR A 62 -7.09 9.35 -6.06
N GLY A 63 -6.47 10.35 -6.70
CA GLY A 63 -7.04 11.69 -6.77
C GLY A 63 -8.39 11.73 -7.50
N ARG A 64 -8.56 10.90 -8.56
CA ARG A 64 -9.82 10.75 -9.30
C ARG A 64 -10.89 10.10 -8.43
N LEU A 65 -10.56 8.98 -7.80
CA LEU A 65 -11.47 8.24 -6.90
C LEU A 65 -11.95 9.10 -5.71
N LEU A 66 -11.02 9.80 -5.04
CA LEU A 66 -11.38 10.68 -3.93
C LEU A 66 -12.35 11.80 -4.35
N ARG A 67 -12.15 12.39 -5.54
CA ARG A 67 -13.09 13.39 -6.11
C ARG A 67 -14.48 12.82 -6.40
N HIS A 68 -14.58 11.52 -6.66
CA HIS A 68 -15.85 10.81 -6.82
C HIS A 68 -16.41 10.22 -5.51
N ASN A 69 -15.97 10.75 -4.37
CA ASN A 69 -16.43 10.36 -3.03
C ASN A 69 -16.17 8.89 -2.67
N VAL A 70 -15.12 8.29 -3.23
CA VAL A 70 -14.69 6.92 -2.94
C VAL A 70 -13.63 6.95 -1.85
N ASN A 71 -13.84 6.19 -0.78
CA ASN A 71 -12.83 5.99 0.25
C ASN A 71 -11.70 5.10 -0.29
N ILE A 72 -10.47 5.33 0.13
CA ILE A 72 -9.31 4.54 -0.28
C ILE A 72 -8.68 3.86 0.93
N VAL A 73 -8.44 2.56 0.79
CA VAL A 73 -7.65 1.73 1.73
C VAL A 73 -6.50 1.11 0.94
N ALA A 74 -5.27 1.51 1.20
CA ALA A 74 -4.13 1.15 0.39
C ALA A 74 -3.04 0.40 1.17
N ALA A 75 -2.70 -0.81 0.71
CA ALA A 75 -1.43 -1.46 1.03
C ALA A 75 -0.29 -0.94 0.12
N ASN A 76 -0.64 -0.36 -1.02
CA ASN A 76 0.28 0.27 -1.95
C ASN A 76 0.90 1.53 -1.33
N LYS A 77 2.24 1.56 -1.21
CA LYS A 77 2.97 2.65 -0.56
C LYS A 77 3.21 3.86 -1.47
N ILE A 78 3.00 3.71 -2.79
CA ILE A 78 3.45 4.69 -3.79
C ILE A 78 2.82 6.06 -3.53
N ALA A 79 1.49 6.14 -3.43
CA ALA A 79 0.80 7.40 -3.21
C ALA A 79 1.15 8.05 -1.86
N ALA A 80 1.23 7.25 -0.78
CA ALA A 80 1.56 7.73 0.55
C ALA A 80 3.03 8.17 0.69
N SER A 81 3.94 7.67 -0.17
CA SER A 81 5.36 8.04 -0.23
C SER A 81 5.75 8.86 -1.45
N SER A 82 4.79 9.34 -2.26
CA SER A 82 5.01 10.19 -3.42
C SER A 82 5.63 11.54 -3.02
N ASP A 83 5.83 12.46 -3.97
CA ASP A 83 6.19 13.83 -3.62
C ASP A 83 5.16 14.46 -2.65
N TYR A 84 5.62 15.47 -1.89
CA TYR A 84 4.81 16.02 -0.80
C TYR A 84 3.55 16.72 -1.30
N ASP A 85 3.61 17.36 -2.46
CA ASP A 85 2.47 18.09 -3.02
C ASP A 85 1.35 17.14 -3.43
N ASN A 86 1.70 16.00 -4.06
CA ASN A 86 0.72 14.97 -4.38
C ASN A 86 0.09 14.37 -3.11
N TYR A 87 0.91 14.00 -2.13
CA TYR A 87 0.40 13.50 -0.85
C TYR A 87 -0.55 14.50 -0.18
N LYS A 88 -0.15 15.77 -0.11
CA LYS A 88 -0.95 16.86 0.46
C LYS A 88 -2.27 17.04 -0.29
N MET A 89 -2.23 17.02 -1.62
CA MET A 89 -3.42 17.10 -2.47
C MET A 89 -4.39 15.94 -2.18
N LEU A 90 -3.91 14.70 -2.06
CA LEU A 90 -4.74 13.54 -1.75
C LEU A 90 -5.41 13.68 -0.36
N LYS A 91 -4.65 14.06 0.66
CA LYS A 91 -5.17 14.28 2.03
C LYS A 91 -6.18 15.43 2.07
N GLN A 92 -5.94 16.51 1.34
CA GLN A 92 -6.84 17.65 1.26
C GLN A 92 -8.12 17.27 0.52
N THR A 93 -8.03 16.61 -0.64
CA THR A 93 -9.20 16.15 -1.40
C THR A 93 -10.07 15.20 -0.56
N ALA A 94 -9.45 14.25 0.14
CA ALA A 94 -10.18 13.35 1.02
C ALA A 94 -10.97 14.11 2.10
N ARG A 95 -10.34 15.12 2.73
CA ARG A 95 -10.98 15.97 3.74
C ARG A 95 -12.14 16.80 3.17
N GLU A 96 -11.93 17.44 2.03
CA GLU A 96 -12.94 18.27 1.36
C GLU A 96 -14.16 17.47 0.90
N ARG A 97 -13.93 16.20 0.51
CA ARG A 97 -15.00 15.29 0.07
C ARG A 97 -15.64 14.48 1.21
N GLY A 98 -15.12 14.57 2.43
CA GLY A 98 -15.61 13.80 3.57
C GLY A 98 -15.33 12.30 3.46
N VAL A 99 -14.34 11.90 2.66
CA VAL A 99 -13.90 10.53 2.48
C VAL A 99 -12.53 10.29 3.11
N LYS A 100 -12.10 9.03 3.18
CA LYS A 100 -10.87 8.63 3.84
C LYS A 100 -9.83 8.14 2.84
N PHE A 101 -8.57 8.52 3.07
CA PHE A 101 -7.39 7.91 2.47
C PHE A 101 -6.59 7.24 3.59
N LEU A 102 -6.72 5.91 3.69
CA LEU A 102 -6.14 5.07 4.74
C LEU A 102 -5.05 4.19 4.17
N PHE A 103 -3.94 4.06 4.87
CA PHE A 103 -2.76 3.31 4.43
C PHE A 103 -1.98 2.70 5.61
N GLU A 104 -2.68 2.23 6.64
CA GLU A 104 -2.10 1.70 7.88
C GLU A 104 -1.05 0.61 7.62
N THR A 105 -1.36 -0.34 6.74
CA THR A 105 -0.48 -1.48 6.45
C THR A 105 0.80 -1.12 5.69
N ASN A 106 0.98 0.14 5.32
CA ASN A 106 2.19 0.60 4.63
C ASN A 106 3.43 0.56 5.54
N VAL A 107 3.23 0.70 6.87
CA VAL A 107 4.31 0.61 7.86
C VAL A 107 3.85 -0.24 9.04
N GLY A 108 4.68 -1.22 9.43
CA GLY A 108 4.40 -2.06 10.59
C GLY A 108 3.39 -3.20 10.34
N ALA A 109 3.10 -3.52 9.09
CA ALA A 109 2.15 -4.57 8.69
C ALA A 109 0.78 -4.42 9.38
N GLY A 110 0.39 -5.34 10.26
CA GLY A 110 -0.86 -5.29 11.02
C GLY A 110 -0.81 -4.48 12.31
N LEU A 111 0.31 -3.83 12.63
CA LEU A 111 0.43 -2.99 13.83
C LEU A 111 -0.18 -1.61 13.59
N PRO A 112 -0.87 -1.01 14.58
CA PRO A 112 -1.49 0.31 14.46
C PRO A 112 -0.47 1.43 14.64
N ILE A 113 0.48 1.56 13.73
CA ILE A 113 1.58 2.54 13.82
C ILE A 113 1.12 3.92 13.34
N ILE A 114 0.57 3.99 12.13
CA ILE A 114 0.18 5.27 11.50
C ILE A 114 -1.02 5.87 12.22
N SER A 115 -2.01 5.06 12.59
CA SER A 115 -3.17 5.51 13.36
C SER A 115 -2.73 6.04 14.74
N THR A 116 -1.85 5.33 15.46
CA THR A 116 -1.34 5.78 16.76
C THR A 116 -0.63 7.14 16.66
N ILE A 117 0.25 7.32 15.67
CA ILE A 117 0.92 8.61 15.43
C ILE A 117 -0.12 9.71 15.12
N SER A 118 -1.11 9.39 14.30
CA SER A 118 -2.17 10.33 13.91
C SER A 118 -3.03 10.74 15.11
N ASP A 119 -3.36 9.80 16.00
CA ASP A 119 -4.16 10.05 17.20
C ASP A 119 -3.39 10.89 18.22
N LEU A 120 -2.11 10.62 18.44
CA LEU A 120 -1.24 11.45 19.29
C LEU A 120 -1.19 12.90 18.77
N ARG A 121 -0.95 13.09 17.47
CA ARG A 121 -0.95 14.42 16.86
C ARG A 121 -2.31 15.09 16.93
N GLY A 122 -3.39 14.34 16.71
CA GLY A 122 -4.77 14.84 16.82
C GLY A 122 -5.14 15.27 18.22
N SER A 123 -4.53 14.66 19.24
CA SER A 123 -4.67 15.03 20.66
C SER A 123 -3.81 16.23 21.08
N GLY A 124 -3.04 16.81 20.15
CA GLY A 124 -2.15 17.94 20.41
C GLY A 124 -0.75 17.56 20.87
N ASP A 125 -0.41 16.26 20.86
CA ASP A 125 0.94 15.79 21.17
C ASP A 125 1.90 16.01 20.00
N ARG A 126 3.19 15.96 20.28
CA ARG A 126 4.25 16.21 19.31
C ARG A 126 5.27 15.07 19.31
N VAL A 127 5.29 14.32 18.21
CA VAL A 127 6.33 13.29 18.01
C VAL A 127 7.68 13.95 17.79
N LEU A 128 8.64 13.70 18.69
CA LEU A 128 9.98 14.28 18.64
C LEU A 128 10.98 13.35 17.95
N LYS A 129 10.79 12.03 18.07
CA LYS A 129 11.72 11.03 17.54
C LYS A 129 10.98 9.71 17.27
N ILE A 130 11.35 9.04 16.20
CA ILE A 130 10.94 7.67 15.88
C ILE A 130 12.20 6.83 15.66
N GLU A 131 12.32 5.73 16.37
CA GLU A 131 13.37 4.73 16.18
C GLU A 131 12.73 3.38 15.93
N ALA A 132 13.05 2.75 14.80
CA ALA A 132 12.41 1.50 14.39
C ALA A 132 13.30 0.67 13.47
N VAL A 133 13.10 -0.64 13.50
CA VAL A 133 13.57 -1.56 12.47
C VAL A 133 12.45 -1.71 11.45
N LEU A 134 12.66 -1.18 10.25
CA LEU A 134 11.62 -1.09 9.21
C LEU A 134 11.75 -2.15 8.10
N SER A 135 12.82 -2.96 8.11
CA SER A 135 13.05 -4.05 7.15
C SER A 135 13.46 -5.32 7.87
N GLY A 136 12.63 -6.36 7.77
CA GLY A 136 12.96 -7.69 8.28
C GLY A 136 14.17 -8.29 7.56
N THR A 137 14.22 -8.15 6.23
CA THR A 137 15.33 -8.65 5.39
C THR A 137 16.66 -8.02 5.78
N LEU A 138 16.74 -6.69 5.81
CA LEU A 138 17.99 -5.99 6.17
C LEU A 138 18.38 -6.29 7.62
N ASN A 139 17.41 -6.36 8.53
CA ASN A 139 17.67 -6.73 9.92
C ASN A 139 18.29 -8.13 10.00
N TYR A 140 17.73 -9.11 9.29
CA TYR A 140 18.28 -10.46 9.24
C TYR A 140 19.71 -10.45 8.66
N VAL A 141 19.90 -9.83 7.49
CA VAL A 141 21.20 -9.79 6.81
C VAL A 141 22.26 -9.15 7.71
N PHE A 142 21.99 -8.00 8.32
CA PHE A 142 22.97 -7.31 9.17
C PHE A 142 23.26 -8.05 10.48
N ASN A 143 22.29 -8.75 11.04
CA ASN A 143 22.52 -9.60 12.22
C ASN A 143 23.27 -10.90 11.91
N ALA A 144 23.20 -11.41 10.67
CA ALA A 144 23.94 -12.59 10.23
C ALA A 144 25.41 -12.28 9.90
N LEU A 145 25.76 -11.02 9.65
CA LEU A 145 27.13 -10.61 9.32
C LEU A 145 28.09 -10.91 10.48
N SER A 146 29.21 -11.54 10.17
CA SER A 146 30.32 -11.80 11.10
C SER A 146 31.64 -11.86 10.35
N ALA A 147 32.72 -12.07 11.07
CA ALA A 147 34.04 -12.30 10.45
C ALA A 147 34.04 -13.51 9.49
N ASP A 148 33.19 -14.52 9.78
CA ASP A 148 33.11 -15.77 9.04
C ASP A 148 31.97 -15.79 8.00
N ILE A 149 31.03 -14.82 8.07
CA ILE A 149 29.86 -14.76 7.18
C ILE A 149 29.88 -13.41 6.44
N PRO A 150 30.41 -13.38 5.21
CA PRO A 150 30.42 -12.17 4.40
C PRO A 150 29.01 -11.81 3.92
N LEU A 151 28.82 -10.56 3.48
CA LEU A 151 27.52 -10.02 3.04
C LEU A 151 26.85 -10.93 1.99
N SER A 152 27.58 -11.43 1.02
CA SER A 152 27.02 -12.32 -0.02
C SER A 152 26.42 -13.60 0.58
N ARG A 153 27.06 -14.17 1.57
CA ARG A 153 26.55 -15.36 2.27
C ARG A 153 25.35 -15.03 3.15
N ALA A 154 25.36 -13.89 3.87
CA ALA A 154 24.24 -13.44 4.68
C ALA A 154 22.99 -13.19 3.82
N VAL A 155 23.15 -12.60 2.63
CA VAL A 155 22.05 -12.40 1.66
C VAL A 155 21.50 -13.73 1.17
N HIS A 156 22.38 -14.68 0.86
CA HIS A 156 21.94 -16.02 0.40
C HIS A 156 21.17 -16.77 1.49
N LEU A 157 21.64 -16.69 2.74
CA LEU A 157 20.92 -17.24 3.89
C LEU A 157 19.54 -16.59 4.08
N ALA A 158 19.42 -15.27 3.84
CA ALA A 158 18.13 -14.59 3.88
C ALA A 158 17.17 -15.12 2.82
N GLN A 159 17.66 -15.41 1.60
CA GLN A 159 16.86 -16.02 0.53
C GLN A 159 16.45 -17.45 0.88
N GLU A 160 17.39 -18.29 1.33
CA GLU A 160 17.11 -19.67 1.75
C GLU A 160 16.04 -19.75 2.84
N ASN A 161 16.02 -18.79 3.77
CA ASN A 161 15.06 -18.73 4.86
C ASN A 161 13.76 -17.96 4.52
N GLY A 162 13.60 -17.49 3.28
CA GLY A 162 12.41 -16.78 2.82
C GLY A 162 12.25 -15.37 3.40
N TYR A 163 13.32 -14.74 3.87
CA TYR A 163 13.31 -13.36 4.36
C TYR A 163 13.60 -12.31 3.29
N SER A 164 14.01 -12.73 2.10
CA SER A 164 14.35 -11.84 0.98
C SER A 164 13.43 -12.11 -0.22
N GLU A 165 13.15 -11.05 -0.98
CA GLU A 165 12.52 -11.15 -2.29
C GLU A 165 13.38 -12.01 -3.24
N PRO A 166 12.80 -12.58 -4.32
CA PRO A 166 13.55 -13.36 -5.30
C PRO A 166 14.77 -12.62 -5.87
N ASP A 167 14.65 -11.31 -6.08
CA ASP A 167 15.79 -10.45 -6.39
C ASP A 167 16.20 -9.64 -5.13
N PRO A 168 17.27 -10.04 -4.43
CA PRO A 168 17.69 -9.39 -3.19
C PRO A 168 18.15 -7.94 -3.38
N ARG A 169 18.44 -7.51 -4.63
CA ARG A 169 18.78 -6.11 -4.93
C ARG A 169 17.65 -5.17 -4.60
N ILE A 170 16.40 -5.64 -4.67
CA ILE A 170 15.21 -4.87 -4.30
C ILE A 170 15.28 -4.51 -2.81
N ASP A 171 15.54 -5.50 -1.94
CA ASP A 171 15.67 -5.29 -0.50
C ASP A 171 16.91 -4.45 -0.16
N LEU A 172 18.05 -4.76 -0.77
CA LEU A 172 19.32 -4.07 -0.54
C LEU A 172 19.32 -2.61 -1.03
N SER A 173 18.44 -2.25 -1.97
CA SER A 173 18.28 -0.85 -2.41
C SER A 173 17.81 0.08 -1.30
N GLY A 174 17.18 -0.45 -0.25
CA GLY A 174 16.60 0.31 0.84
C GLY A 174 15.35 1.12 0.47
N MET A 175 14.85 1.02 -0.77
CA MET A 175 13.71 1.82 -1.23
C MET A 175 12.45 1.61 -0.41
N ASP A 176 12.17 0.38 0.04
CA ASP A 176 11.03 0.11 0.91
C ASP A 176 11.17 0.80 2.28
N VAL A 177 12.39 0.82 2.83
CA VAL A 177 12.70 1.53 4.08
C VAL A 177 12.55 3.04 3.90
N ILE A 178 13.07 3.58 2.78
CA ILE A 178 12.94 5.01 2.46
C ILE A 178 11.46 5.40 2.37
N ARG A 179 10.64 4.63 1.66
CA ARG A 179 9.19 4.88 1.57
C ARG A 179 8.52 4.87 2.93
N LYS A 180 8.85 3.90 3.80
CA LYS A 180 8.33 3.83 5.17
C LYS A 180 8.73 5.04 6.01
N LEU A 181 9.99 5.47 5.91
CA LEU A 181 10.47 6.68 6.60
C LEU A 181 9.73 7.93 6.12
N VAL A 182 9.55 8.08 4.80
CA VAL A 182 8.78 9.19 4.23
C VAL A 182 7.35 9.20 4.77
N ILE A 183 6.68 8.04 4.81
CA ILE A 183 5.32 7.91 5.32
C ILE A 183 5.23 8.31 6.81
N LEU A 184 6.17 7.84 7.63
CA LEU A 184 6.19 8.15 9.07
C LEU A 184 6.53 9.62 9.39
N SER A 185 7.21 10.32 8.46
CA SER A 185 7.60 11.72 8.63
C SER A 185 6.49 12.72 8.27
N ARG A 186 5.35 12.26 7.77
CA ARG A 186 4.20 13.04 7.30
C ARG A 186 3.04 13.05 8.27
#